data_d685353241d7e8b696782abceeb2aa1e
#
_entry.id   d685353241d7e8b696782abceeb2aa1e
#
_cell.length_a   1.000
_cell.length_b   1.000
_cell.length_c   1.000
_cell.angle_alpha   90.00
_cell.angle_beta   90.00
_cell.angle_gamma   90.00
#
_symmetry.space_group_name_H-M   'P 1'
#
loop_
_entity.id
_entity.type
_entity.pdbx_description
1 polymer ?
#
loop_
_entity_poly.entity_id
_entity_poly.type
_entity_poly.pdbx_seq_one_letter_code
_entity_poly.pdbx_strand_id
1 'polypeptide(L)'
;RKMEIQEYLSDKKYEEAIAVLKESKKLDADKAGLVAEYSQQLIQIYEKRNMQNEYVQELQYQVFECMQRDLEYIVKLKKLCSETEWEEQREKFLQGKTSYWIRYEFLVEEELFERLLQEIQKNQSVHVLDQYEKVLKKHLPNEVRDMYVQYVKKESTRTADRKAYKYLMSYLKKITKYPDGKKIARDIAECWKQDYKRRPAMMDELRKAGF
;
A
#
# COMPACT_ATOMS: atom_id res chain seq x y z
N ARG A 1 -6.17 -35.04 3.34
CA ARG A 1 -5.34 -34.24 4.27
C ARG A 1 -6.14 -33.12 4.94
N LYS A 2 -6.92 -32.26 4.20
CA LYS A 2 -7.73 -31.19 4.85
C LYS A 2 -8.76 -31.75 5.85
N MET A 3 -9.46 -32.83 5.49
CA MET A 3 -10.41 -33.49 6.40
C MET A 3 -9.71 -34.08 7.64
N GLU A 4 -8.59 -34.76 7.44
CA GLU A 4 -7.76 -35.35 8.50
C GLU A 4 -7.23 -34.28 9.49
N ILE A 5 -6.75 -33.13 8.96
CA ILE A 5 -6.32 -32.01 9.79
C ILE A 5 -7.49 -31.48 10.63
N GLN A 6 -8.68 -31.31 10.04
CA GLN A 6 -9.88 -30.87 10.74
C GLN A 6 -10.33 -31.85 11.83
N GLU A 7 -10.25 -33.14 11.57
CA GLU A 7 -10.53 -34.20 12.54
C GLU A 7 -9.57 -34.13 13.73
N TYR A 8 -8.27 -34.06 13.48
CA TYR A 8 -7.29 -33.91 14.57
C TYR A 8 -7.49 -32.63 15.39
N LEU A 9 -7.82 -31.51 14.73
CA LEU A 9 -8.10 -30.24 15.43
C LEU A 9 -9.37 -30.35 16.29
N SER A 10 -10.43 -31.01 15.79
CA SER A 10 -11.67 -31.24 16.52
C SER A 10 -11.47 -32.12 17.74
N ASP A 11 -10.64 -33.15 17.61
CA ASP A 11 -10.26 -34.07 18.68
C ASP A 11 -9.20 -33.50 19.62
N LYS A 12 -8.71 -32.26 19.39
CA LYS A 12 -7.61 -31.63 20.12
C LYS A 12 -6.27 -32.41 20.07
N LYS A 13 -6.09 -33.22 19.04
CA LYS A 13 -4.85 -33.96 18.72
C LYS A 13 -3.88 -33.03 17.99
N TYR A 14 -3.33 -32.06 18.71
CA TYR A 14 -2.53 -30.99 18.11
C TYR A 14 -1.20 -31.45 17.54
N GLU A 15 -0.55 -32.45 18.16
CA GLU A 15 0.74 -32.98 17.70
C GLU A 15 0.59 -33.69 16.33
N GLU A 16 -0.49 -34.47 16.17
CA GLU A 16 -0.83 -35.14 14.91
C GLU A 16 -1.18 -34.10 13.84
N ALA A 17 -1.97 -33.08 14.18
CA ALA A 17 -2.30 -32.00 13.26
C ALA A 17 -1.04 -31.24 12.78
N ILE A 18 -0.10 -30.94 13.69
CA ILE A 18 1.19 -30.31 13.37
C ILE A 18 2.01 -31.18 12.41
N ALA A 19 2.08 -32.48 12.69
CA ALA A 19 2.83 -33.42 11.85
C ALA A 19 2.29 -33.44 10.41
N VAL A 20 0.96 -33.58 10.25
CA VAL A 20 0.30 -33.58 8.93
C VAL A 20 0.45 -32.24 8.22
N LEU A 21 0.34 -31.13 8.92
CA LEU A 21 0.53 -29.78 8.35
C LEU A 21 1.98 -29.57 7.86
N LYS A 22 2.98 -29.95 8.63
CA LYS A 22 4.40 -29.88 8.25
C LYS A 22 4.72 -30.75 7.03
N GLU A 23 4.18 -31.96 6.98
CA GLU A 23 4.32 -32.85 5.83
C GLU A 23 3.62 -32.27 4.61
N SER A 24 2.40 -31.75 4.77
CA SER A 24 1.64 -31.11 3.69
C SER A 24 2.37 -29.90 3.10
N LYS A 25 3.03 -29.08 3.90
CA LYS A 25 3.89 -27.97 3.43
C LYS A 25 5.01 -28.47 2.51
N LYS A 26 5.62 -29.63 2.82
CA LYS A 26 6.67 -30.21 1.99
C LYS A 26 6.13 -30.79 0.68
N LEU A 27 5.02 -31.52 0.77
CA LEU A 27 4.42 -32.19 -0.40
C LEU A 27 3.80 -31.23 -1.41
N ASP A 28 3.27 -30.10 -0.94
CA ASP A 28 2.64 -29.07 -1.76
C ASP A 28 3.53 -27.81 -1.94
N ALA A 29 4.86 -27.96 -1.86
CA ALA A 29 5.82 -26.86 -1.90
C ALA A 29 5.71 -26.00 -3.18
N ASP A 30 5.24 -26.59 -4.29
CA ASP A 30 4.96 -25.90 -5.56
C ASP A 30 3.65 -25.09 -5.56
N LYS A 31 2.79 -25.27 -4.53
CA LYS A 31 1.48 -24.64 -4.40
C LYS A 31 1.48 -23.55 -3.32
N ALA A 32 2.06 -22.39 -3.64
CA ALA A 32 2.27 -21.32 -2.68
C ALA A 32 1.03 -20.95 -1.83
N GLY A 33 -0.18 -20.98 -2.41
CA GLY A 33 -1.42 -20.71 -1.68
C GLY A 33 -1.74 -21.74 -0.60
N LEU A 34 -1.54 -23.02 -0.88
CA LEU A 34 -1.75 -24.10 0.10
C LEU A 34 -0.69 -24.06 1.20
N VAL A 35 0.55 -23.82 0.84
CA VAL A 35 1.66 -23.68 1.80
C VAL A 35 1.39 -22.54 2.77
N ALA A 36 0.87 -21.40 2.29
CA ALA A 36 0.46 -20.29 3.13
C ALA A 36 -0.70 -20.66 4.06
N GLU A 37 -1.73 -21.39 3.57
CA GLU A 37 -2.83 -21.87 4.42
C GLU A 37 -2.35 -22.81 5.52
N TYR A 38 -1.43 -23.73 5.22
CA TYR A 38 -0.86 -24.65 6.23
C TYR A 38 -0.03 -23.90 7.27
N SER A 39 0.75 -22.92 6.83
CA SER A 39 1.51 -22.04 7.72
C SER A 39 0.59 -21.26 8.67
N GLN A 40 -0.51 -20.71 8.18
CA GLN A 40 -1.50 -20.01 9.01
C GLN A 40 -2.11 -20.92 10.09
N GLN A 41 -2.43 -22.17 9.74
CA GLN A 41 -2.95 -23.14 10.71
C GLN A 41 -1.89 -23.51 11.75
N LEU A 42 -0.64 -23.69 11.36
CA LEU A 42 0.47 -23.92 12.30
C LEU A 42 0.63 -22.75 13.27
N ILE A 43 0.60 -21.50 12.80
CA ILE A 43 0.65 -20.31 13.64
C ILE A 43 -0.47 -20.34 14.69
N GLN A 44 -1.71 -20.64 14.32
CA GLN A 44 -2.84 -20.73 15.24
C GLN A 44 -2.66 -21.81 16.30
N ILE A 45 -2.13 -22.98 15.91
CA ILE A 45 -1.88 -24.09 16.84
C ILE A 45 -0.77 -23.71 17.82
N TYR A 46 0.35 -23.17 17.34
CA TYR A 46 1.49 -22.77 18.16
C TYR A 46 1.11 -21.68 19.16
N GLU A 47 0.37 -20.66 18.73
CA GLU A 47 -0.17 -19.61 19.59
C GLU A 47 -1.05 -20.20 20.69
N LYS A 48 -2.01 -21.08 20.34
CA LYS A 48 -2.91 -21.73 21.29
C LYS A 48 -2.20 -22.66 22.28
N ARG A 49 -1.10 -23.29 21.85
CA ARG A 49 -0.32 -24.23 22.67
C ARG A 49 0.83 -23.57 23.41
N ASN A 50 1.01 -22.24 23.29
CA ASN A 50 2.13 -21.50 23.85
C ASN A 50 3.52 -22.03 23.42
N MET A 51 3.61 -22.54 22.17
CA MET A 51 4.85 -23.02 21.58
C MET A 51 5.62 -21.83 20.97
N GLN A 52 6.24 -21.03 21.84
CA GLN A 52 6.77 -19.72 21.47
C GLN A 52 7.83 -19.76 20.38
N ASN A 53 8.77 -20.70 20.43
CA ASN A 53 9.85 -20.78 19.44
C ASN A 53 9.30 -21.12 18.04
N GLU A 54 8.44 -22.13 17.96
CA GLU A 54 7.79 -22.54 16.71
C GLU A 54 6.87 -21.47 16.18
N TYR A 55 6.17 -20.76 17.05
CA TYR A 55 5.31 -19.64 16.69
C TYR A 55 6.09 -18.52 16.00
N VAL A 56 7.22 -18.10 16.58
CA VAL A 56 8.07 -17.04 15.99
C VAL A 56 8.65 -17.48 14.65
N GLN A 57 9.15 -18.71 14.57
CA GLN A 57 9.71 -19.25 13.32
C GLN A 57 8.66 -19.33 12.22
N GLU A 58 7.46 -19.77 12.53
CA GLU A 58 6.39 -19.90 11.57
C GLU A 58 5.82 -18.52 11.15
N LEU A 59 5.78 -17.53 12.07
CA LEU A 59 5.46 -16.14 11.73
C LEU A 59 6.49 -15.55 10.77
N GLN A 60 7.78 -15.75 11.02
CA GLN A 60 8.84 -15.29 10.10
C GLN A 60 8.69 -15.95 8.73
N TYR A 61 8.43 -17.25 8.69
CA TYR A 61 8.17 -17.96 7.43
C TYR A 61 6.96 -17.37 6.69
N GLN A 62 5.85 -17.15 7.38
CA GLN A 62 4.64 -16.57 6.81
C GLN A 62 4.89 -15.15 6.26
N VAL A 63 5.64 -14.32 6.98
CA VAL A 63 5.93 -12.93 6.60
C VAL A 63 6.88 -12.84 5.41
N PHE A 64 7.94 -13.66 5.36
CA PHE A 64 9.02 -13.49 4.41
C PHE A 64 9.01 -14.46 3.24
N GLU A 65 8.42 -15.64 3.39
CA GLU A 65 8.43 -16.67 2.35
C GLU A 65 7.06 -16.84 1.67
N CYS A 66 5.96 -16.54 2.38
CA CYS A 66 4.62 -16.60 1.80
C CYS A 66 4.23 -15.26 1.14
N MET A 67 3.39 -15.33 0.10
CA MET A 67 2.82 -14.12 -0.49
C MET A 67 1.80 -13.50 0.47
N GLN A 68 2.19 -12.40 1.11
CA GLN A 68 1.34 -11.67 2.04
C GLN A 68 0.18 -10.99 1.32
N ARG A 69 -1.02 -11.10 1.89
CA ARG A 69 -2.24 -10.41 1.44
C ARG A 69 -2.80 -9.41 2.45
N ASP A 70 -2.31 -9.45 3.68
CA ASP A 70 -2.66 -8.52 4.76
C ASP A 70 -1.46 -8.29 5.69
N LEU A 71 -1.62 -7.37 6.66
CA LEU A 71 -0.55 -7.00 7.59
C LEU A 71 -0.59 -7.78 8.92
N GLU A 72 -1.56 -8.65 9.13
CA GLU A 72 -1.79 -9.29 10.42
C GLU A 72 -0.51 -9.95 10.98
N TYR A 73 0.15 -10.76 10.13
CA TYR A 73 1.31 -11.55 10.57
C TYR A 73 2.56 -10.71 10.84
N ILE A 74 2.79 -9.66 10.03
CA ILE A 74 3.92 -8.77 10.29
C ILE A 74 3.70 -7.91 11.54
N VAL A 75 2.45 -7.50 11.83
CA VAL A 75 2.09 -6.80 13.06
C VAL A 75 2.25 -7.73 14.28
N LYS A 76 1.91 -9.02 14.15
CA LYS A 76 2.18 -10.02 15.19
C LYS A 76 3.68 -10.20 15.43
N LEU A 77 4.46 -10.30 14.37
CA LEU A 77 5.93 -10.42 14.46
C LEU A 77 6.54 -9.18 15.14
N LYS A 78 6.10 -7.96 14.80
CA LYS A 78 6.55 -6.72 15.43
C LYS A 78 6.43 -6.75 16.95
N LYS A 79 5.31 -7.27 17.49
CA LYS A 79 5.06 -7.35 18.92
C LYS A 79 6.02 -8.28 19.69
N LEU A 80 6.73 -9.14 18.96
CA LEU A 80 7.66 -10.13 19.53
C LEU A 80 9.12 -9.70 19.42
N CYS A 81 9.38 -8.61 18.67
CA CYS A 81 10.72 -8.08 18.45
C CYS A 81 11.03 -6.95 19.44
N SER A 82 12.30 -6.81 19.82
CA SER A 82 12.84 -5.57 20.36
C SER A 82 12.86 -4.49 19.28
N GLU A 83 13.07 -3.24 19.66
CA GLU A 83 13.10 -2.10 18.70
C GLU A 83 14.17 -2.30 17.60
N THR A 84 15.38 -2.71 18.00
CA THR A 84 16.48 -2.96 17.06
C THR A 84 16.23 -4.13 16.13
N GLU A 85 15.71 -5.24 16.66
CA GLU A 85 15.31 -6.40 15.85
C GLU A 85 14.19 -6.02 14.87
N TRP A 86 13.22 -5.19 15.32
CA TRP A 86 12.15 -4.75 14.47
C TRP A 86 12.63 -3.90 13.30
N GLU A 87 13.59 -3.00 13.52
CA GLU A 87 14.18 -2.21 12.43
C GLU A 87 14.76 -3.10 11.33
N GLU A 88 15.49 -4.15 11.68
CA GLU A 88 16.04 -5.11 10.72
C GLU A 88 14.93 -5.88 9.98
N GLN A 89 13.94 -6.39 10.70
CA GLN A 89 12.81 -7.13 10.10
C GLN A 89 11.98 -6.22 9.18
N ARG A 90 11.75 -4.97 9.58
CA ARG A 90 11.06 -3.96 8.78
C ARG A 90 11.76 -3.70 7.45
N GLU A 91 13.07 -3.46 7.48
CA GLU A 91 13.84 -3.24 6.25
C GLU A 91 13.86 -4.48 5.35
N LYS A 92 13.99 -5.67 5.93
CA LYS A 92 13.90 -6.94 5.21
C LYS A 92 12.53 -7.08 4.51
N PHE A 93 11.44 -6.75 5.20
CA PHE A 93 10.09 -6.77 4.63
C PHE A 93 9.94 -5.78 3.46
N LEU A 94 10.41 -4.55 3.62
CA LEU A 94 10.35 -3.51 2.59
C LEU A 94 11.18 -3.83 1.35
N GLN A 95 12.27 -4.59 1.49
CA GLN A 95 13.11 -5.06 0.38
C GLN A 95 12.55 -6.32 -0.30
N GLY A 96 11.65 -7.03 0.38
CA GLY A 96 11.07 -8.28 -0.10
C GLY A 96 10.10 -8.12 -1.27
N LYS A 97 9.69 -9.26 -1.84
CA LYS A 97 8.67 -9.34 -2.89
C LYS A 97 7.27 -9.23 -2.26
N THR A 98 6.80 -8.01 -2.08
CA THR A 98 5.47 -7.72 -1.52
C THR A 98 4.64 -6.96 -2.54
N SER A 99 3.31 -7.16 -2.55
CA SER A 99 2.43 -6.36 -3.41
C SER A 99 2.50 -4.88 -3.00
N TYR A 100 2.32 -3.97 -3.98
CA TYR A 100 2.35 -2.53 -3.71
C TYR A 100 1.35 -2.12 -2.63
N TRP A 101 0.14 -2.70 -2.61
CA TRP A 101 -0.91 -2.39 -1.64
C TRP A 101 -0.49 -2.72 -0.22
N ILE A 102 0.01 -3.91 0.02
CA ILE A 102 0.50 -4.33 1.35
C ILE A 102 1.67 -3.45 1.79
N ARG A 103 2.56 -3.10 0.86
CA ARG A 103 3.69 -2.20 1.16
C ARG A 103 3.21 -0.80 1.54
N TYR A 104 2.22 -0.24 0.85
CA TYR A 104 1.68 1.08 1.17
C TYR A 104 0.95 1.07 2.52
N GLU A 105 0.11 0.08 2.78
CA GLU A 105 -0.56 -0.08 4.08
C GLU A 105 0.46 -0.25 5.21
N PHE A 106 1.50 -1.02 4.99
CA PHE A 106 2.59 -1.18 5.95
C PHE A 106 3.34 0.13 6.22
N LEU A 107 3.62 0.93 5.18
CA LEU A 107 4.27 2.22 5.34
C LEU A 107 3.38 3.23 6.11
N VAL A 108 2.05 3.13 5.96
CA VAL A 108 1.09 3.92 6.76
C VAL A 108 1.10 3.46 8.21
N GLU A 109 1.05 2.16 8.47
CA GLU A 109 1.06 1.58 9.83
C GLU A 109 2.34 1.91 10.60
N GLU A 110 3.47 1.95 9.90
CA GLU A 110 4.78 2.32 10.45
C GLU A 110 5.02 3.85 10.48
N GLU A 111 4.05 4.66 10.07
CA GLU A 111 4.15 6.13 9.96
C GLU A 111 5.34 6.61 9.09
N LEU A 112 5.76 5.80 8.12
CA LEU A 112 6.87 6.10 7.19
C LEU A 112 6.36 6.89 5.97
N PHE A 113 5.77 8.06 6.22
CA PHE A 113 5.05 8.83 5.20
C PHE A 113 5.92 9.35 4.06
N GLU A 114 7.17 9.71 4.33
CA GLU A 114 8.11 10.12 3.28
C GLU A 114 8.43 8.96 2.33
N ARG A 115 8.61 7.76 2.86
CA ARG A 115 8.83 6.55 2.05
C ARG A 115 7.58 6.18 1.25
N LEU A 116 6.40 6.30 1.85
CA LEU A 116 5.13 6.08 1.15
C LEU A 116 5.00 7.04 -0.04
N LEU A 117 5.28 8.31 0.18
CA LEU A 117 5.19 9.32 -0.87
C LEU A 117 6.20 9.05 -2.00
N GLN A 118 7.43 8.66 -1.67
CA GLN A 118 8.45 8.27 -2.64
C GLN A 118 8.03 7.06 -3.48
N GLU A 119 7.45 6.03 -2.86
CA GLU A 119 6.95 4.85 -3.58
C GLU A 119 5.78 5.20 -4.52
N ILE A 120 4.85 6.06 -4.08
CA ILE A 120 3.76 6.56 -4.92
C ILE A 120 4.31 7.39 -6.09
N GLN A 121 5.32 8.22 -5.85
CA GLN A 121 5.95 9.04 -6.87
C GLN A 121 6.66 8.19 -7.95
N LYS A 122 7.34 7.13 -7.58
CA LYS A 122 7.95 6.18 -8.52
C LYS A 122 6.92 5.56 -9.46
N ASN A 123 5.74 5.21 -8.95
CA ASN A 123 4.65 4.63 -9.72
C ASN A 123 3.85 5.66 -10.53
N GLN A 124 4.08 6.96 -10.33
CA GLN A 124 3.44 8.07 -11.05
C GLN A 124 1.90 8.00 -11.12
N SER A 125 1.26 7.34 -10.16
CA SER A 125 -0.20 7.16 -10.15
C SER A 125 -0.87 8.19 -9.26
N VAL A 126 -1.54 9.16 -9.87
CA VAL A 126 -2.33 10.16 -9.12
C VAL A 126 -3.50 9.52 -8.37
N HIS A 127 -4.05 8.40 -8.86
CA HIS A 127 -5.14 7.69 -8.18
C HIS A 127 -4.67 7.05 -6.88
N VAL A 128 -3.44 6.54 -6.85
CA VAL A 128 -2.85 6.03 -5.61
C VAL A 128 -2.58 7.18 -4.64
N LEU A 129 -2.09 8.33 -5.14
CA LEU A 129 -1.94 9.52 -4.31
C LEU A 129 -3.29 9.96 -3.70
N ASP A 130 -4.38 9.93 -4.47
CA ASP A 130 -5.72 10.25 -3.98
C ASP A 130 -6.19 9.33 -2.86
N GLN A 131 -5.87 8.04 -2.91
CA GLN A 131 -6.23 7.07 -1.87
C GLN A 131 -5.56 7.39 -0.52
N TYR A 132 -4.30 7.80 -0.57
CA TYR A 132 -3.52 8.11 0.63
C TYR A 132 -3.47 9.61 0.94
N GLU A 133 -4.19 10.47 0.17
CA GLU A 133 -4.19 11.92 0.33
C GLU A 133 -4.46 12.35 1.78
N LYS A 134 -5.47 11.75 2.40
CA LYS A 134 -5.92 12.16 3.75
C LYS A 134 -4.81 12.04 4.79
N VAL A 135 -4.06 10.96 4.77
CA VAL A 135 -2.95 10.74 5.71
C VAL A 135 -1.72 11.55 5.30
N LEU A 136 -1.33 11.52 4.03
CA LEU A 136 -0.16 12.22 3.54
C LEU A 136 -0.29 13.75 3.67
N LYS A 137 -1.45 14.31 3.39
CA LYS A 137 -1.70 15.75 3.53
C LYS A 137 -1.53 16.25 4.96
N LYS A 138 -1.81 15.41 5.96
CA LYS A 138 -1.64 15.75 7.37
C LYS A 138 -0.16 15.92 7.75
N HIS A 139 0.74 15.13 7.14
CA HIS A 139 2.15 15.07 7.48
C HIS A 139 3.05 15.77 6.47
N LEU A 140 2.72 15.71 5.18
CA LEU A 140 3.52 16.18 4.04
C LEU A 140 2.67 17.03 3.07
N PRO A 141 2.00 18.11 3.53
CA PRO A 141 1.06 18.85 2.71
C PRO A 141 1.71 19.52 1.48
N ASN A 142 2.93 20.02 1.59
CA ASN A 142 3.62 20.69 0.49
C ASN A 142 4.03 19.71 -0.60
N GLU A 143 4.57 18.58 -0.20
CA GLU A 143 5.04 17.51 -1.09
C GLU A 143 3.88 16.89 -1.86
N VAL A 144 2.75 16.63 -1.19
CA VAL A 144 1.52 16.15 -1.83
C VAL A 144 0.98 17.17 -2.83
N ARG A 145 0.94 18.46 -2.46
CA ARG A 145 0.58 19.56 -3.37
C ARG A 145 1.46 19.55 -4.61
N ASP A 146 2.76 19.46 -4.43
CA ASP A 146 3.73 19.53 -5.51
C ASP A 146 3.60 18.33 -6.47
N MET A 147 3.25 17.15 -5.96
CA MET A 147 2.90 15.99 -6.81
C MET A 147 1.64 16.26 -7.66
N TYR A 148 0.59 16.86 -7.09
CA TYR A 148 -0.58 17.26 -7.88
C TYR A 148 -0.23 18.32 -8.92
N VAL A 149 0.62 19.29 -8.58
CA VAL A 149 1.11 20.31 -9.51
C VAL A 149 1.86 19.67 -10.68
N GLN A 150 2.77 18.74 -10.39
CA GLN A 150 3.49 18.01 -11.43
C GLN A 150 2.54 17.21 -12.33
N TYR A 151 1.56 16.53 -11.73
CA TYR A 151 0.57 15.77 -12.47
C TYR A 151 -0.22 16.66 -13.43
N VAL A 152 -0.83 17.76 -12.97
CA VAL A 152 -1.65 18.62 -13.82
C VAL A 152 -0.84 19.28 -14.94
N LYS A 153 0.40 19.69 -14.67
CA LYS A 153 1.32 20.23 -15.68
C LYS A 153 1.65 19.19 -16.75
N LYS A 154 1.96 17.97 -16.37
CA LYS A 154 2.26 16.86 -17.29
C LYS A 154 1.05 16.50 -18.15
N GLU A 155 -0.12 16.33 -17.52
CA GLU A 155 -1.33 15.89 -18.23
C GLU A 155 -1.90 16.99 -19.14
N SER A 156 -1.76 18.27 -18.81
CA SER A 156 -2.22 19.37 -19.68
C SER A 156 -1.56 19.36 -21.05
N THR A 157 -0.32 18.87 -21.16
CA THR A 157 0.40 18.76 -22.43
C THR A 157 -0.07 17.59 -23.31
N ARG A 158 -0.61 16.53 -22.69
CA ARG A 158 -0.99 15.28 -23.35
C ARG A 158 -2.45 15.21 -23.74
N THR A 159 -3.26 16.03 -23.12
CA THR A 159 -4.72 15.98 -23.15
C THR A 159 -5.28 16.99 -24.13
N ALA A 160 -6.33 16.59 -24.89
CA ALA A 160 -6.96 17.43 -25.90
C ALA A 160 -8.50 17.36 -25.89
N ASP A 161 -9.13 16.61 -24.97
CA ASP A 161 -10.58 16.48 -24.89
C ASP A 161 -11.18 17.17 -23.66
N ARG A 162 -12.47 17.52 -23.75
CA ARG A 162 -13.19 18.26 -22.71
C ARG A 162 -13.30 17.48 -21.39
N LYS A 163 -13.44 16.14 -21.43
CA LYS A 163 -13.55 15.31 -20.23
C LYS A 163 -12.26 15.38 -19.41
N ALA A 164 -11.13 15.26 -20.09
CA ALA A 164 -9.82 15.36 -19.46
C ALA A 164 -9.57 16.78 -18.92
N TYR A 165 -10.01 17.85 -19.62
CA TYR A 165 -9.92 19.22 -19.08
C TYR A 165 -10.74 19.39 -17.80
N LYS A 166 -11.97 18.87 -17.72
CA LYS A 166 -12.76 18.88 -16.48
C LYS A 166 -12.02 18.18 -15.34
N TYR A 167 -11.36 17.06 -15.65
CA TYR A 167 -10.58 16.32 -14.69
C TYR A 167 -9.38 17.14 -14.19
N LEU A 168 -8.64 17.80 -15.07
CA LEU A 168 -7.58 18.73 -14.71
C LEU A 168 -8.08 19.88 -13.81
N MET A 169 -9.27 20.46 -14.12
CA MET A 169 -9.86 21.51 -13.27
C MET A 169 -10.17 21.00 -11.87
N SER A 170 -10.58 19.73 -11.72
CA SER A 170 -10.83 19.15 -10.41
C SER A 170 -9.56 19.10 -9.55
N TYR A 171 -8.41 18.79 -10.17
CA TYR A 171 -7.12 18.81 -9.49
C TYR A 171 -6.60 20.22 -9.21
N LEU A 172 -6.82 21.19 -10.10
CA LEU A 172 -6.53 22.60 -9.79
C LEU A 172 -7.30 23.08 -8.56
N LYS A 173 -8.60 22.76 -8.48
CA LYS A 173 -9.42 23.02 -7.28
C LYS A 173 -8.91 22.30 -6.04
N LYS A 174 -8.43 21.06 -6.20
CA LYS A 174 -7.82 20.30 -5.11
C LYS A 174 -6.55 20.98 -4.60
N ILE A 175 -5.68 21.44 -5.50
CA ILE A 175 -4.45 22.17 -5.17
C ILE A 175 -4.76 23.42 -4.33
N THR A 176 -5.85 24.15 -4.59
CA THR A 176 -6.21 25.36 -3.80
C THR A 176 -6.44 25.08 -2.32
N LYS A 177 -6.62 23.81 -1.92
CA LYS A 177 -6.83 23.41 -0.51
C LYS A 177 -5.53 23.12 0.25
N TYR A 178 -4.40 23.38 -0.37
CA TYR A 178 -3.06 23.17 0.21
C TYR A 178 -2.38 24.52 0.53
N PRO A 179 -1.30 24.52 1.33
CA PRO A 179 -0.51 25.73 1.56
C PRO A 179 -0.07 26.36 0.24
N ASP A 180 -0.20 27.68 0.10
CA ASP A 180 0.05 28.45 -1.13
C ASP A 180 -0.72 28.00 -2.38
N GLY A 181 -1.56 26.99 -2.25
CA GLY A 181 -2.22 26.31 -3.37
C GLY A 181 -3.13 27.23 -4.19
N LYS A 182 -3.76 28.25 -3.58
CA LYS A 182 -4.58 29.23 -4.31
C LYS A 182 -3.77 30.04 -5.31
N LYS A 183 -2.58 30.50 -4.90
CA LYS A 183 -1.66 31.23 -5.76
C LYS A 183 -1.14 30.34 -6.87
N ILE A 184 -0.62 29.17 -6.50
CA ILE A 184 -0.06 28.19 -7.44
C ILE A 184 -1.09 27.77 -8.51
N ALA A 185 -2.32 27.48 -8.10
CA ALA A 185 -3.38 27.09 -9.05
C ALA A 185 -3.74 28.22 -10.02
N ARG A 186 -3.75 29.47 -9.56
CA ARG A 186 -3.96 30.66 -10.43
C ARG A 186 -2.81 30.82 -11.40
N ASP A 187 -1.58 30.76 -10.94
CA ASP A 187 -0.39 30.89 -11.79
C ASP A 187 -0.40 29.82 -12.91
N ILE A 188 -0.76 28.58 -12.59
CA ILE A 188 -0.92 27.51 -13.57
C ILE A 188 -2.04 27.85 -14.56
N ALA A 189 -3.19 28.32 -14.09
CA ALA A 189 -4.32 28.66 -14.93
C ALA A 189 -3.97 29.81 -15.88
N GLU A 190 -3.26 30.83 -15.43
CA GLU A 190 -2.80 31.94 -16.26
C GLU A 190 -1.80 31.48 -17.33
N CYS A 191 -0.83 30.63 -16.99
CA CYS A 191 0.03 30.00 -17.98
C CYS A 191 -0.79 29.25 -19.04
N TRP A 192 -1.77 28.44 -18.61
CA TRP A 192 -2.61 27.69 -19.57
C TRP A 192 -3.47 28.57 -20.46
N LYS A 193 -3.96 29.73 -19.99
CA LYS A 193 -4.67 30.72 -20.82
C LYS A 193 -3.77 31.26 -21.92
N GLN A 194 -2.50 31.44 -21.67
CA GLN A 194 -1.54 31.91 -22.68
C GLN A 194 -1.13 30.78 -23.64
N ASP A 195 -0.70 29.62 -23.08
CA ASP A 195 -0.15 28.51 -23.87
C ASP A 195 -1.21 27.82 -24.72
N TYR A 196 -2.43 27.69 -24.19
CA TYR A 196 -3.52 26.92 -24.79
C TYR A 196 -4.68 27.78 -25.29
N LYS A 197 -4.45 29.08 -25.59
CA LYS A 197 -5.47 30.01 -26.11
C LYS A 197 -6.23 29.49 -27.33
N ARG A 198 -5.63 28.60 -28.11
CA ARG A 198 -6.23 27.95 -29.28
C ARG A 198 -7.07 26.72 -28.93
N ARG A 199 -7.23 26.38 -27.65
CA ARG A 199 -8.05 25.26 -27.19
C ARG A 199 -9.33 25.79 -26.50
N PRO A 200 -10.40 26.10 -27.27
CA PRO A 200 -11.59 26.79 -26.72
C PRO A 200 -12.27 25.99 -25.59
N ALA A 201 -12.27 24.65 -25.69
CA ALA A 201 -12.83 23.79 -24.66
C ALA A 201 -12.07 23.90 -23.33
N MET A 202 -10.75 24.07 -23.35
CA MET A 202 -9.94 24.26 -22.14
C MET A 202 -10.21 25.63 -21.50
N MET A 203 -10.31 26.68 -22.34
CA MET A 203 -10.66 28.04 -21.85
C MET A 203 -12.04 28.09 -21.21
N ASP A 204 -13.01 27.38 -21.78
CA ASP A 204 -14.35 27.26 -21.21
C ASP A 204 -14.35 26.52 -19.87
N GLU A 205 -13.60 25.43 -19.75
CA GLU A 205 -13.51 24.69 -18.47
C GLU A 205 -12.73 25.46 -17.39
N LEU A 206 -11.69 26.22 -17.73
CA LEU A 206 -11.00 27.14 -16.81
C LEU A 206 -11.96 28.18 -16.25
N ARG A 207 -12.73 28.86 -17.11
CA ARG A 207 -13.73 29.85 -16.70
C ARG A 207 -14.80 29.24 -15.80
N LYS A 208 -15.35 28.06 -16.14
CA LYS A 208 -16.34 27.34 -15.32
C LYS A 208 -15.78 26.90 -13.98
N ALA A 209 -14.49 26.64 -13.90
CA ALA A 209 -13.81 26.28 -12.67
C ALA A 209 -13.53 27.49 -11.76
N GLY A 210 -13.65 28.73 -12.28
CA GLY A 210 -13.39 29.97 -11.56
C GLY A 210 -11.93 30.42 -11.61
N PHE A 211 -11.21 30.00 -12.66
CA PHE A 211 -9.86 30.45 -12.95
C PHE A 211 -9.80 31.44 -14.11
#